data_699fa29c7bd65d132b71a56cc07fe227
#
_entry.id   699fa29c7bd65d132b71a56cc07fe227
#
_cell.length_a   1.000
_cell.length_b   1.000
_cell.length_c   1.000
_cell.angle_alpha   90.00
_cell.angle_beta   90.00
_cell.angle_gamma   90.00
#
_symmetry.space_group_name_H-M   'P 1'
#
loop_
_entity.id
_entity.type
_entity.pdbx_description
1 polymer ?
#
loop_
_entity_poly.entity_id
_entity_poly.type
_entity_poly.pdbx_seq_one_letter_code
_entity_poly.pdbx_strand_id
1 'polypeptide(L)'
;TNAIGGAAAIGFEEFLDGRVDFAEVTKIIMDGMDELIYKEVARALKASIGQLPPANRVAVAGFDEAAMDKLITIASAYGTPTIYCTYEFAVKMIPQEAWRYTEAMKTELWNTGRLATYKGTKVIILEQGFEDETNSRKVIDPGYAWVIPTGADGKPVKIAFEGGTIVDEYTNYDRSREIQVYKK
;
A
#
# COMPACT_ATOMS: atom_id res chain seq x y z
N THR A 1 -19.23 -0.88 8.53
CA THR A 1 -18.66 -1.14 7.18
C THR A 1 -19.28 -0.16 6.21
N ASN A 2 -18.45 0.69 5.60
CA ASN A 2 -18.91 1.65 4.60
C ASN A 2 -18.82 1.00 3.21
N ALA A 3 -19.80 1.28 2.35
CA ALA A 3 -19.69 0.92 0.94
C ALA A 3 -18.59 1.77 0.28
N ILE A 4 -17.83 1.15 -0.61
CA ILE A 4 -16.83 1.82 -1.44
C ILE A 4 -17.42 1.89 -2.84
N GLY A 5 -17.42 3.06 -3.45
CA GLY A 5 -17.95 3.24 -4.78
C GLY A 5 -17.44 4.50 -5.45
N GLY A 6 -17.63 4.56 -6.76
CA GLY A 6 -17.37 5.71 -7.59
C GLY A 6 -18.48 5.86 -8.63
N ALA A 7 -18.68 7.06 -9.09
CA ALA A 7 -19.62 7.37 -10.16
C ALA A 7 -18.99 8.32 -11.16
N ALA A 8 -19.38 8.20 -12.44
CA ALA A 8 -19.02 9.14 -13.48
C ALA A 8 -20.26 9.46 -14.32
N ALA A 9 -20.43 10.72 -14.63
CA ALA A 9 -21.46 11.22 -15.54
C ALA A 9 -20.80 11.64 -16.86
N ILE A 10 -21.39 11.20 -17.98
CA ILE A 10 -20.89 11.45 -19.32
C ILE A 10 -21.97 12.22 -20.09
N GLY A 11 -21.60 13.36 -20.66
CA GLY A 11 -22.46 14.16 -21.50
C GLY A 11 -22.87 13.41 -22.78
N PHE A 12 -24.11 13.62 -23.23
CA PHE A 12 -24.63 12.95 -24.43
C PHE A 12 -23.81 13.27 -25.70
N GLU A 13 -23.36 14.51 -25.84
CA GLU A 13 -22.55 14.93 -27.00
C GLU A 13 -21.16 14.28 -26.99
N GLU A 14 -20.52 14.15 -25.82
CA GLU A 14 -19.21 13.51 -25.66
C GLU A 14 -19.28 12.01 -25.99
N PHE A 15 -20.40 11.38 -25.66
CA PHE A 15 -20.67 9.99 -26.01
C PHE A 15 -20.88 9.81 -27.51
N LEU A 16 -21.66 10.68 -28.17
CA LEU A 16 -21.93 10.61 -29.61
C LEU A 16 -20.69 10.88 -30.46
N ASP A 17 -19.84 11.79 -30.01
CA ASP A 17 -18.58 12.13 -30.68
C ASP A 17 -17.51 11.00 -30.54
N GLY A 18 -17.81 9.94 -29.78
CA GLY A 18 -16.89 8.85 -29.54
C GLY A 18 -15.64 9.27 -28.73
N ARG A 19 -15.72 10.38 -28.01
CA ARG A 19 -14.60 10.89 -27.19
C ARG A 19 -14.43 10.15 -25.88
N VAL A 20 -15.46 9.45 -25.43
CA VAL A 20 -15.46 8.73 -24.14
C VAL A 20 -15.90 7.30 -24.36
N ASP A 21 -15.05 6.35 -23.97
CA ASP A 21 -15.36 4.94 -23.94
C ASP A 21 -15.85 4.54 -22.54
N PHE A 22 -17.04 3.96 -22.46
CA PHE A 22 -17.61 3.45 -21.21
C PHE A 22 -16.72 2.42 -20.51
N ALA A 23 -16.05 1.58 -21.29
CA ALA A 23 -15.14 0.59 -20.72
C ALA A 23 -13.95 1.25 -20.04
N GLU A 24 -13.43 2.33 -20.63
CA GLU A 24 -12.35 3.11 -20.04
C GLU A 24 -12.79 3.82 -18.76
N VAL A 25 -13.97 4.45 -18.75
CA VAL A 25 -14.53 5.10 -17.56
C VAL A 25 -14.76 4.10 -16.44
N THR A 26 -15.34 2.95 -16.75
CA THR A 26 -15.56 1.88 -15.75
C THR A 26 -14.23 1.40 -15.17
N LYS A 27 -13.20 1.25 -16.00
CA LYS A 27 -11.86 0.88 -15.55
C LYS A 27 -11.27 1.94 -14.61
N ILE A 28 -11.36 3.22 -14.94
CA ILE A 28 -10.88 4.31 -14.09
C ILE A 28 -11.57 4.28 -12.72
N ILE A 29 -12.90 4.03 -12.69
CA ILE A 29 -13.62 3.91 -11.42
C ILE A 29 -13.13 2.70 -10.62
N MET A 30 -12.92 1.55 -11.26
CA MET A 30 -12.42 0.35 -10.59
C MET A 30 -11.01 0.54 -10.04
N ASP A 31 -10.10 1.13 -10.81
CA ASP A 31 -8.74 1.46 -10.38
C ASP A 31 -8.77 2.41 -9.16
N GLY A 32 -9.65 3.42 -9.18
CA GLY A 32 -9.86 4.31 -8.03
C GLY A 32 -10.42 3.60 -6.79
N MET A 33 -11.28 2.59 -6.96
CA MET A 33 -11.78 1.77 -5.84
C MET A 33 -10.67 0.92 -5.24
N ASP A 34 -9.80 0.32 -6.05
CA ASP A 34 -8.66 -0.46 -5.58
C ASP A 34 -7.66 0.43 -4.82
N GLU A 35 -7.45 1.66 -5.27
CA GLU A 35 -6.65 2.65 -4.55
C GLU A 35 -7.24 3.00 -3.18
N LEU A 36 -8.57 3.17 -3.09
CA LEU A 36 -9.25 3.40 -1.82
C LEU A 36 -9.08 2.23 -0.85
N ILE A 37 -9.21 0.99 -1.33
CA ILE A 37 -8.97 -0.21 -0.53
C ILE A 37 -7.53 -0.20 0.00
N TYR A 38 -6.56 0.11 -0.86
CA TYR A 38 -5.16 0.19 -0.47
C TYR A 38 -4.90 1.24 0.61
N LYS A 39 -5.51 2.42 0.48
CA LYS A 39 -5.47 3.49 1.50
C LYS A 39 -6.06 3.03 2.84
N GLU A 40 -7.19 2.35 2.82
CA GLU A 40 -7.82 1.85 4.05
C GLU A 40 -6.99 0.76 4.73
N VAL A 41 -6.34 -0.13 3.96
CA VAL A 41 -5.40 -1.13 4.49
C VAL A 41 -4.19 -0.44 5.16
N ALA A 42 -3.59 0.55 4.50
CA ALA A 42 -2.47 1.30 5.06
C ALA A 42 -2.86 2.04 6.35
N ARG A 43 -4.07 2.66 6.35
CA ARG A 43 -4.62 3.34 7.53
C ARG A 43 -4.88 2.36 8.68
N ALA A 44 -5.45 1.19 8.40
CA ALA A 44 -5.71 0.16 9.40
C ALA A 44 -4.41 -0.39 10.01
N LEU A 45 -3.39 -0.65 9.19
CA LEU A 45 -2.07 -1.06 9.65
C LEU A 45 -1.44 -0.01 10.56
N LYS A 46 -1.50 1.28 10.18
CA LYS A 46 -0.98 2.37 11.01
C LYS A 46 -1.74 2.48 12.33
N ALA A 47 -3.06 2.39 12.31
CA ALA A 47 -3.90 2.45 13.50
C ALA A 47 -3.65 1.28 14.46
N SER A 48 -3.34 0.08 13.92
CA SER A 48 -3.08 -1.12 14.72
C SER A 48 -1.80 -1.01 15.57
N ILE A 49 -0.84 -0.17 15.17
CA ILE A 49 0.43 0.01 15.90
C ILE A 49 0.17 0.43 17.36
N GLY A 50 -0.82 1.30 17.58
CA GLY A 50 -1.19 1.76 18.91
C GLY A 50 -1.72 0.66 19.83
N GLN A 51 -2.25 -0.42 19.27
CA GLN A 51 -2.83 -1.55 20.01
C GLN A 51 -1.83 -2.67 20.27
N LEU A 52 -0.65 -2.63 19.62
CA LEU A 52 0.38 -3.63 19.85
C LEU A 52 0.99 -3.51 21.23
N PRO A 53 1.40 -4.64 21.86
CA PRO A 53 2.20 -4.60 23.10
C PRO A 53 3.44 -3.72 22.93
N PRO A 54 3.90 -3.03 23.99
CA PRO A 54 5.07 -2.15 23.91
C PRO A 54 6.34 -2.83 23.39
N ALA A 55 6.49 -4.15 23.61
CA ALA A 55 7.62 -4.92 23.10
C ALA A 55 7.61 -5.07 21.56
N ASN A 56 6.42 -5.03 20.94
CA ASN A 56 6.20 -5.27 19.52
C ASN A 56 6.13 -3.96 18.70
N ARG A 57 6.41 -2.83 19.32
CA ARG A 57 6.46 -1.53 18.66
C ARG A 57 7.66 -0.73 19.12
N VAL A 58 8.23 0.02 18.20
CA VAL A 58 9.35 0.93 18.48
C VAL A 58 9.04 2.27 17.84
N ALA A 59 9.31 3.35 18.56
CA ALA A 59 9.24 4.71 18.05
C ALA A 59 10.61 5.36 18.26
N VAL A 60 11.32 5.59 17.16
CA VAL A 60 12.65 6.21 17.16
C VAL A 60 12.72 7.31 16.10
N ALA A 61 13.59 8.27 16.28
CA ALA A 61 13.87 9.26 15.25
C ALA A 61 14.83 8.67 14.20
N GLY A 62 14.33 8.45 13.01
CA GLY A 62 15.11 7.84 11.92
C GLY A 62 15.10 6.30 11.97
N PHE A 63 16.17 5.68 11.47
CA PHE A 63 16.36 4.23 11.48
C PHE A 63 17.28 3.83 12.63
N ASP A 64 16.84 2.86 13.42
CA ASP A 64 17.64 2.26 14.51
C ASP A 64 17.78 0.76 14.26
N GLU A 65 19.03 0.34 14.03
CA GLU A 65 19.39 -1.04 13.71
C GLU A 65 19.06 -2.00 14.87
N ALA A 66 19.35 -1.60 16.11
CA ALA A 66 19.10 -2.45 17.27
C ALA A 66 17.60 -2.65 17.52
N ALA A 67 16.81 -1.62 17.30
CA ALA A 67 15.35 -1.68 17.37
C ALA A 67 14.76 -2.60 16.30
N MET A 68 15.26 -2.53 15.06
CA MET A 68 14.84 -3.39 13.96
C MET A 68 15.21 -4.86 14.24
N ASP A 69 16.42 -5.14 14.70
CA ASP A 69 16.87 -6.49 15.05
C ASP A 69 16.01 -7.10 16.16
N LYS A 70 15.62 -6.29 17.15
CA LYS A 70 14.71 -6.72 18.23
C LYS A 70 13.34 -7.12 17.66
N LEU A 71 12.75 -6.32 16.76
CA LEU A 71 11.47 -6.62 16.16
C LEU A 71 11.53 -7.87 15.29
N ILE A 72 12.61 -8.05 14.51
CA ILE A 72 12.85 -9.26 13.71
C ILE A 72 12.93 -10.48 14.62
N THR A 73 13.67 -10.40 15.74
CA THR A 73 13.81 -11.49 16.72
C THR A 73 12.44 -11.88 17.29
N ILE A 74 11.62 -10.92 17.67
CA ILE A 74 10.27 -11.18 18.17
C ILE A 74 9.40 -11.83 17.09
N ALA A 75 9.42 -11.29 15.87
CA ALA A 75 8.63 -11.83 14.77
C ALA A 75 9.05 -13.26 14.39
N SER A 76 10.33 -13.59 14.51
CA SER A 76 10.88 -14.93 14.24
C SER A 76 10.32 -16.01 15.16
N ALA A 77 9.85 -15.64 16.36
CA ALA A 77 9.19 -16.59 17.28
C ALA A 77 7.80 -17.02 16.77
N TYR A 78 7.21 -16.29 15.84
CA TYR A 78 5.87 -16.57 15.29
C TYR A 78 5.88 -17.04 13.84
N GLY A 79 7.01 -16.97 13.16
CA GLY A 79 7.14 -17.40 11.77
C GLY A 79 8.32 -16.76 11.07
N THR A 80 8.39 -16.87 9.75
CA THR A 80 9.45 -16.23 8.97
C THR A 80 9.20 -14.72 8.88
N PRO A 81 10.08 -13.88 9.45
CA PRO A 81 9.88 -12.43 9.42
C PRO A 81 10.03 -11.89 7.99
N THR A 82 9.19 -10.96 7.65
CA THR A 82 9.25 -10.19 6.40
C THR A 82 9.05 -8.72 6.74
N ILE A 83 9.90 -7.85 6.20
CA ILE A 83 9.83 -6.41 6.40
C ILE A 83 9.02 -5.80 5.25
N TYR A 84 7.99 -5.05 5.58
CA TYR A 84 7.19 -4.27 4.63
C TYR A 84 7.43 -2.79 4.89
N CYS A 85 7.89 -2.05 3.90
CA CYS A 85 8.18 -0.63 4.03
C CYS A 85 8.10 0.08 2.68
N THR A 86 8.09 1.41 2.70
CA THR A 86 8.25 2.19 1.48
C THR A 86 9.70 2.21 1.01
N TYR A 87 9.92 2.57 -0.25
CA TYR A 87 11.27 2.75 -0.80
C TYR A 87 12.12 3.73 0.04
N GLU A 88 11.53 4.83 0.48
CA GLU A 88 12.21 5.83 1.31
C GLU A 88 12.69 5.28 2.66
N PHE A 89 11.93 4.38 3.25
CA PHE A 89 12.36 3.70 4.47
C PHE A 89 13.46 2.69 4.18
N ALA A 90 13.32 1.92 3.10
CA ALA A 90 14.34 0.92 2.69
C ALA A 90 15.71 1.55 2.44
N VAL A 91 15.74 2.76 1.88
CA VAL A 91 17.01 3.51 1.69
C VAL A 91 17.67 3.85 3.04
N LYS A 92 16.88 4.15 4.08
CA LYS A 92 17.43 4.42 5.44
C LYS A 92 18.02 3.18 6.10
N MET A 93 17.63 1.99 5.67
CA MET A 93 18.18 0.72 6.18
C MET A 93 19.57 0.38 5.59
N ILE A 94 20.00 1.13 4.56
CA ILE A 94 21.31 0.94 3.94
C ILE A 94 22.40 1.40 4.92
N PRO A 95 23.40 0.56 5.22
CA PRO A 95 24.50 0.96 6.10
C PRO A 95 25.23 2.19 5.55
N GLN A 96 25.60 3.11 6.41
CA GLN A 96 26.34 4.33 5.99
C GLN A 96 27.86 4.08 5.88
N GLU A 97 28.38 3.06 6.56
CA GLU A 97 29.80 2.76 6.56
C GLU A 97 30.18 1.82 5.40
N ALA A 98 31.11 2.25 4.57
CA ALA A 98 31.55 1.53 3.38
C ALA A 98 32.11 0.12 3.66
N TRP A 99 32.72 -0.10 4.83
CA TRP A 99 33.28 -1.40 5.24
C TRP A 99 32.22 -2.47 5.53
N ARG A 100 30.96 -2.07 5.72
CA ARG A 100 29.83 -2.99 5.93
C ARG A 100 29.26 -3.57 4.64
N TYR A 101 29.72 -3.11 3.48
CA TYR A 101 29.24 -3.59 2.19
C TYR A 101 30.07 -4.76 1.67
N THR A 102 29.38 -5.82 1.26
CA THR A 102 29.96 -6.83 0.38
C THR A 102 29.88 -6.38 -1.08
N GLU A 103 30.69 -6.96 -1.97
CA GLU A 103 30.61 -6.66 -3.42
C GLU A 103 29.21 -6.99 -4.00
N ALA A 104 28.56 -8.05 -3.51
CA ALA A 104 27.21 -8.38 -3.90
C ALA A 104 26.21 -7.27 -3.50
N MET A 105 26.32 -6.72 -2.29
CA MET A 105 25.48 -5.62 -1.82
C MET A 105 25.71 -4.34 -2.67
N LYS A 106 26.95 -4.03 -3.02
CA LYS A 106 27.25 -2.87 -3.88
C LYS A 106 26.60 -3.02 -5.25
N THR A 107 26.69 -4.20 -5.86
CA THR A 107 26.08 -4.50 -7.15
C THR A 107 24.54 -4.41 -7.07
N GLU A 108 23.94 -4.95 -6.03
CA GLU A 108 22.50 -4.88 -5.82
C GLU A 108 22.02 -3.43 -5.63
N LEU A 109 22.71 -2.66 -4.78
CA LEU A 109 22.41 -1.24 -4.59
C LEU A 109 22.54 -0.44 -5.87
N TRP A 110 23.57 -0.71 -6.68
CA TRP A 110 23.74 -0.03 -7.95
C TRP A 110 22.62 -0.33 -8.94
N ASN A 111 22.17 -1.58 -8.98
CA ASN A 111 21.16 -2.01 -9.94
C ASN A 111 19.73 -1.66 -9.50
N THR A 112 19.43 -1.68 -8.21
CA THR A 112 18.06 -1.55 -7.69
C THR A 112 17.83 -0.34 -6.79
N GLY A 113 18.91 0.35 -6.38
CA GLY A 113 18.86 1.47 -5.43
C GLY A 113 18.52 1.06 -3.99
N ARG A 114 18.39 -0.24 -3.71
CA ARG A 114 17.99 -0.79 -2.39
C ARG A 114 18.51 -2.19 -2.18
N LEU A 115 18.41 -2.68 -0.97
CA LEU A 115 18.66 -4.09 -0.64
C LEU A 115 17.34 -4.86 -0.57
N ALA A 116 17.26 -6.02 -1.21
CA ALA A 116 16.11 -6.91 -1.15
C ALA A 116 16.02 -7.68 0.19
N THR A 117 17.13 -7.73 0.92
CA THR A 117 17.21 -8.38 2.24
C THR A 117 17.92 -7.49 3.25
N TYR A 118 17.44 -7.53 4.47
CA TYR A 118 18.09 -6.91 5.63
C TYR A 118 18.50 -8.00 6.60
N LYS A 119 19.82 -8.22 6.77
CA LYS A 119 20.38 -9.29 7.63
C LYS A 119 19.70 -10.67 7.41
N GLY A 120 19.45 -11.03 6.15
CA GLY A 120 18.79 -12.28 5.79
C GLY A 120 17.25 -12.24 5.84
N THR A 121 16.65 -11.17 6.33
CA THR A 121 15.20 -10.98 6.35
C THR A 121 14.74 -10.31 5.05
N LYS A 122 13.73 -10.88 4.39
CA LYS A 122 13.18 -10.35 3.14
C LYS A 122 12.59 -8.96 3.34
N VAL A 123 12.87 -8.04 2.42
CA VAL A 123 12.29 -6.69 2.37
C VAL A 123 11.35 -6.60 1.18
N ILE A 124 10.10 -6.25 1.43
CA ILE A 124 9.08 -6.00 0.42
C ILE A 124 8.77 -4.51 0.41
N ILE A 125 8.95 -3.89 -0.75
CA ILE A 125 8.62 -2.48 -0.95
C ILE A 125 7.12 -2.37 -1.26
N LEU A 126 6.46 -1.51 -0.49
CA LEU A 126 5.09 -1.11 -0.74
C LEU A 126 5.10 0.04 -1.75
N GLU A 127 4.27 -0.06 -2.77
CA GLU A 127 4.10 1.00 -3.76
C GLU A 127 3.55 2.25 -3.09
N GLN A 128 4.17 3.39 -3.38
CA GLN A 128 3.79 4.68 -2.84
C GLN A 128 2.89 5.41 -3.84
N GLY A 129 1.73 5.85 -3.36
CA GLY A 129 0.86 6.77 -4.08
C GLY A 129 0.86 8.15 -3.43
N PHE A 130 0.30 9.12 -4.13
CA PHE A 130 0.02 10.45 -3.60
C PHE A 130 -1.49 10.67 -3.57
N GLU A 131 -1.98 11.36 -2.53
CA GLU A 131 -3.39 11.69 -2.36
C GLU A 131 -3.77 12.98 -3.09
N ASP A 132 -2.77 13.74 -3.52
CA ASP A 132 -2.92 15.06 -4.13
C ASP A 132 -2.05 15.22 -5.38
N GLU A 133 -2.50 16.03 -6.32
CA GLU A 133 -1.81 16.33 -7.58
C GLU A 133 -0.47 17.06 -7.37
N THR A 134 -0.26 17.66 -6.22
CA THR A 134 0.99 18.36 -5.87
C THR A 134 2.07 17.42 -5.32
N ASN A 135 1.78 16.13 -5.18
CA ASN A 135 2.67 15.11 -4.64
C ASN A 135 3.17 15.43 -3.21
N SER A 136 2.35 16.15 -2.43
CA SER A 136 2.70 16.57 -1.08
C SER A 136 2.25 15.59 -0.01
N ARG A 137 1.10 14.93 -0.22
CA ARG A 137 0.53 13.95 0.71
C ARG A 137 0.68 12.53 0.20
N LYS A 138 1.40 11.71 0.95
CA LYS A 138 1.67 10.31 0.64
C LYS A 138 0.61 9.40 1.23
N VAL A 139 0.18 8.39 0.48
CA VAL A 139 -0.77 7.37 0.92
C VAL A 139 -0.20 6.56 2.07
N ILE A 140 1.07 6.14 1.95
CA ILE A 140 1.78 5.41 3.00
C ILE A 140 2.80 6.34 3.64
N ASP A 141 2.75 6.43 4.97
CA ASP A 141 3.71 7.21 5.73
C ASP A 141 5.11 6.57 5.65
N PRO A 142 6.11 7.25 5.05
CA PRO A 142 7.45 6.69 4.87
C PRO A 142 8.26 6.57 6.18
N GLY A 143 7.70 7.01 7.29
CA GLY A 143 8.30 6.85 8.61
C GLY A 143 8.06 5.47 9.24
N TYR A 144 7.21 4.63 8.63
CA TYR A 144 6.84 3.34 9.20
C TYR A 144 7.39 2.16 8.39
N ALA A 145 7.75 1.11 9.11
CA ALA A 145 7.99 -0.21 8.57
C ALA A 145 7.28 -1.24 9.45
N TRP A 146 6.79 -2.31 8.82
CA TRP A 146 6.10 -3.41 9.50
C TRP A 146 6.93 -4.67 9.37
N VAL A 147 7.21 -5.32 10.48
CA VAL A 147 7.84 -6.64 10.51
C VAL A 147 6.73 -7.66 10.78
N ILE A 148 6.36 -8.42 9.76
CA ILE A 148 5.24 -9.34 9.81
C ILE A 148 5.76 -10.76 9.66
N PRO A 149 5.48 -11.67 10.62
CA PRO A 149 5.80 -13.08 10.45
C PRO A 149 4.89 -13.71 9.41
N THR A 150 5.47 -14.35 8.39
CA THR A 150 4.75 -15.13 7.38
C THR A 150 4.74 -16.59 7.78
N GLY A 151 3.66 -17.32 7.46
CA GLY A 151 3.49 -18.72 7.85
C GLY A 151 2.82 -18.93 9.21
N ALA A 152 2.47 -17.86 9.93
CA ALA A 152 1.62 -17.96 11.12
C ALA A 152 0.14 -18.12 10.73
N ASP A 153 -0.64 -18.79 11.59
CA ASP A 153 -2.07 -19.02 11.36
C ASP A 153 -2.91 -17.74 11.34
N GLY A 154 -2.41 -16.64 11.91
CA GLY A 154 -3.05 -15.35 11.95
C GLY A 154 -2.56 -14.41 10.84
N LYS A 155 -3.46 -13.89 10.00
CA LYS A 155 -3.15 -12.81 9.05
C LYS A 155 -3.34 -11.47 9.75
N PRO A 156 -2.37 -10.53 9.64
CA PRO A 156 -2.45 -9.21 10.32
C PRO A 156 -3.58 -8.33 9.78
N VAL A 157 -3.94 -8.51 8.52
CA VAL A 157 -5.06 -7.82 7.87
C VAL A 157 -5.94 -8.82 7.17
N LYS A 158 -7.25 -8.69 7.36
CA LYS A 158 -8.28 -9.46 6.65
C LYS A 158 -9.22 -8.47 5.99
N ILE A 159 -9.40 -8.62 4.69
CA ILE A 159 -10.38 -7.86 3.93
C ILE A 159 -11.55 -8.80 3.64
N ALA A 160 -12.74 -8.39 4.02
CA ALA A 160 -13.96 -9.11 3.69
C ALA A 160 -14.88 -8.19 2.89
N PHE A 161 -15.35 -8.67 1.77
CA PHE A 161 -16.37 -8.01 0.97
C PHE A 161 -17.70 -8.73 1.16
N GLU A 162 -18.75 -7.97 1.42
CA GLU A 162 -20.10 -8.48 1.53
C GLU A 162 -20.81 -8.30 0.19
N GLY A 163 -20.91 -9.37 -0.60
CA GLY A 163 -21.48 -9.33 -1.95
C GLY A 163 -20.49 -9.11 -3.07
N GLY A 164 -21.02 -8.96 -4.29
CA GLY A 164 -20.26 -8.67 -5.52
C GLY A 164 -20.16 -7.18 -5.80
N THR A 165 -19.36 -6.82 -6.78
CA THR A 165 -19.37 -5.47 -7.37
C THR A 165 -20.69 -5.29 -8.11
N ILE A 166 -21.37 -4.19 -7.85
CA ILE A 166 -22.60 -3.81 -8.54
C ILE A 166 -22.26 -2.63 -9.47
N VAL A 167 -22.68 -2.76 -10.71
CA VAL A 167 -22.53 -1.71 -11.72
C VAL A 167 -23.93 -1.32 -12.17
N ASP A 168 -24.32 -0.09 -11.90
CA ASP A 168 -25.59 0.48 -12.30
C ASP A 168 -25.36 1.54 -13.37
N GLU A 169 -26.13 1.49 -14.42
CA GLU A 169 -26.11 2.44 -15.53
C GLU A 169 -27.46 3.15 -15.62
N TYR A 170 -27.43 4.47 -15.58
CA TYR A 170 -28.61 5.31 -15.67
C TYR A 170 -28.55 6.22 -16.88
N THR A 171 -29.69 6.40 -17.55
CA THR A 171 -29.85 7.40 -18.60
C THR A 171 -30.73 8.52 -18.06
N ASN A 172 -30.23 9.74 -17.99
CA ASN A 172 -30.93 10.90 -17.52
C ASN A 172 -31.88 11.49 -18.59
N TYR A 173 -32.74 12.44 -18.19
CA TYR A 173 -33.70 13.11 -19.09
C TYR A 173 -33.00 13.89 -20.23
N ASP A 174 -31.82 14.42 -19.98
CA ASP A 174 -30.98 15.12 -20.97
C ASP A 174 -30.16 14.16 -21.85
N ARG A 175 -30.42 12.83 -21.73
CA ARG A 175 -29.72 11.75 -22.40
C ARG A 175 -28.26 11.59 -21.98
N SER A 176 -27.79 12.30 -20.97
CA SER A 176 -26.52 11.99 -20.34
C SER A 176 -26.59 10.60 -19.69
N ARG A 177 -25.45 9.91 -19.62
CA ARG A 177 -25.34 8.60 -18.99
C ARG A 177 -24.50 8.72 -17.74
N GLU A 178 -24.95 8.03 -16.70
CA GLU A 178 -24.26 7.91 -15.43
C GLU A 178 -23.95 6.45 -15.14
N ILE A 179 -22.71 6.18 -14.79
CA ILE A 179 -22.24 4.86 -14.36
C ILE A 179 -21.91 4.96 -12.89
N GLN A 180 -22.48 4.07 -12.11
CA GLN A 180 -22.17 3.92 -10.68
C GLN A 180 -21.61 2.52 -10.45
N VAL A 181 -20.46 2.45 -9.80
CA VAL A 181 -19.84 1.19 -9.40
C VAL A 181 -19.66 1.20 -7.89
N TYR A 182 -20.19 0.21 -7.20
CA TYR A 182 -20.05 0.12 -5.76
C TYR A 182 -19.86 -1.32 -5.29
N LYS A 183 -19.18 -1.44 -4.15
CA LYS A 183 -18.88 -2.69 -3.48
C LYS A 183 -19.00 -2.48 -1.97
N LYS A 184 -19.61 -3.42 -1.27
CA LYS A 184 -19.82 -3.37 0.16
C LYS A 184 -18.94 -4.38 0.91
#